data_72f700b06e5aef2706bde128018107bf
#
_entry.id   72f700b06e5aef2706bde128018107bf
#
_cell.length_a   1.000
_cell.length_b   1.000
_cell.length_c   1.000
_cell.angle_alpha   90.00
_cell.angle_beta   90.00
_cell.angle_gamma   90.00
#
_symmetry.space_group_name_H-M   'P 1'
#
loop_
_entity.id
_entity.type
_entity.pdbx_description
1 polymer ?
#
loop_
_entity_poly.entity_id
_entity_poly.type
_entity_poly.pdbx_seq_one_letter_code
_entity_poly.pdbx_strand_id
1 'polypeptide(L)'
;RLQQFFNHHMFILEQEEYKKEGIQWEFIDFGMDLQACIDLIEKPMGILSILEEECMFPKATNLTFKEKLYNNHLGKSPNFGKPIKGTKGSGDAHFGLKHYAGTVPYNINSWLEKNKDPLNETVVEILSHSKEGLVGSLFTAPEADETTGKVHRKKGGSFMTVSYMHKESLNKLMKNLYSTHPHFVRCIIPNEFKQPGLIDAHLVLHQLQ
;
A
#
# COMPACT_ATOMS: atom_id res chain seq x y z
N ARG A 1 -5.42 -1.23 3.14
CA ARG A 1 -6.01 -0.06 3.84
C ARG A 1 -7.27 0.45 3.15
N LEU A 2 -7.28 0.64 1.84
CA LEU A 2 -8.48 1.10 1.11
C LEU A 2 -9.62 0.09 1.23
N GLN A 3 -9.34 -1.20 1.13
CA GLN A 3 -10.35 -2.23 1.34
C GLN A 3 -10.88 -2.24 2.78
N GLN A 4 -10.01 -2.06 3.78
CA GLN A 4 -10.43 -1.95 5.18
C GLN A 4 -11.31 -0.71 5.41
N PHE A 5 -10.95 0.42 4.80
CA PHE A 5 -11.76 1.65 4.84
C PHE A 5 -13.15 1.42 4.25
N PHE A 6 -13.22 0.78 3.08
CA PHE A 6 -14.49 0.42 2.44
C PHE A 6 -15.31 -0.53 3.32
N ASN A 7 -14.70 -1.61 3.83
CA ASN A 7 -15.40 -2.57 4.69
C ASN A 7 -15.96 -1.91 5.94
N HIS A 8 -15.21 -1.01 6.57
CA HIS A 8 -15.66 -0.30 7.75
C HIS A 8 -16.89 0.57 7.45
N HIS A 9 -16.89 1.33 6.36
CA HIS A 9 -18.01 2.20 5.99
C HIS A 9 -19.24 1.40 5.56
N MET A 10 -19.06 0.35 4.78
CA MET A 10 -20.21 -0.39 4.20
C MET A 10 -20.81 -1.40 5.17
N PHE A 11 -20.03 -1.95 6.10
CA PHE A 11 -20.49 -3.06 6.95
C PHE A 11 -20.53 -2.72 8.45
N ILE A 12 -19.75 -1.78 8.92
CA ILE A 12 -19.73 -1.41 10.34
C ILE A 12 -20.57 -0.16 10.58
N LEU A 13 -20.22 0.96 9.93
CA LEU A 13 -20.90 2.22 10.15
C LEU A 13 -22.38 2.17 9.74
N GLU A 14 -22.70 1.41 8.69
CA GLU A 14 -24.10 1.22 8.26
C GLU A 14 -24.93 0.53 9.34
N GLN A 15 -24.41 -0.50 9.99
CA GLN A 15 -25.11 -1.17 11.10
C GLN A 15 -25.22 -0.29 12.35
N GLU A 16 -24.22 0.56 12.59
CA GLU A 16 -24.29 1.56 13.67
C GLU A 16 -25.39 2.59 13.41
N GLU A 17 -25.59 2.97 12.14
CA GLU A 17 -26.66 3.91 11.76
C GLU A 17 -28.04 3.29 11.95
N TYR A 18 -28.25 2.03 11.59
CA TYR A 18 -29.50 1.31 11.89
C TYR A 18 -29.84 1.35 13.38
N LYS A 19 -28.84 1.16 14.22
CA LYS A 19 -29.04 1.24 15.67
C LYS A 19 -29.39 2.64 16.15
N LYS A 20 -28.81 3.68 15.58
CA LYS A 20 -29.11 5.08 15.88
C LYS A 20 -30.53 5.47 15.46
N GLU A 21 -30.98 4.95 14.33
CA GLU A 21 -32.34 5.15 13.81
C GLU A 21 -33.40 4.34 14.58
N GLY A 22 -33.01 3.58 15.59
CA GLY A 22 -33.91 2.79 16.42
C GLY A 22 -34.41 1.51 15.74
N ILE A 23 -33.78 1.10 14.66
CA ILE A 23 -34.08 -0.18 14.00
C ILE A 23 -33.59 -1.31 14.90
N GLN A 24 -34.45 -2.30 15.15
CA GLN A 24 -34.06 -3.51 15.85
C GLN A 24 -33.12 -4.33 14.94
N TRP A 25 -31.83 -4.18 15.17
CA TRP A 25 -30.79 -4.83 14.38
C TRP A 25 -29.83 -5.59 15.26
N GLU A 26 -29.61 -6.86 14.97
CA GLU A 26 -28.57 -7.67 15.58
C GLU A 26 -27.28 -7.47 14.78
N PHE A 27 -26.21 -7.03 15.46
CA PHE A 27 -24.94 -6.75 14.79
C PHE A 27 -24.36 -8.01 14.18
N ILE A 28 -24.04 -7.96 12.89
CA ILE A 28 -23.45 -9.05 12.12
C ILE A 28 -21.97 -8.78 11.93
N ASP A 29 -21.12 -9.70 12.40
CA ASP A 29 -19.68 -9.70 12.08
C ASP A 29 -19.47 -10.47 10.78
N PHE A 30 -19.12 -9.74 9.72
CA PHE A 30 -18.85 -10.32 8.40
C PHE A 30 -17.44 -10.92 8.28
N GLY A 31 -16.61 -10.90 9.33
CA GLY A 31 -15.26 -11.46 9.33
C GLY A 31 -14.31 -10.76 8.33
N MET A 32 -14.56 -9.52 7.99
CA MET A 32 -13.81 -8.75 6.98
C MET A 32 -12.72 -7.87 7.58
N ASP A 33 -12.24 -8.15 8.79
CA ASP A 33 -11.14 -7.41 9.39
C ASP A 33 -9.81 -7.78 8.73
N LEU A 34 -9.17 -6.77 8.15
CA LEU A 34 -7.88 -6.88 7.46
C LEU A 34 -6.73 -6.32 8.30
N GLN A 35 -6.99 -5.93 9.54
CA GLN A 35 -6.01 -5.22 10.37
C GLN A 35 -4.74 -6.05 10.59
N ALA A 36 -4.87 -7.36 10.82
CA ALA A 36 -3.72 -8.24 11.00
C ALA A 36 -2.77 -8.27 9.78
N CYS A 37 -3.33 -8.23 8.58
CA CYS A 37 -2.54 -8.16 7.34
C CYS A 37 -1.89 -6.78 7.17
N ILE A 38 -2.62 -5.70 7.47
CA ILE A 38 -2.11 -4.33 7.41
C ILE A 38 -0.96 -4.15 8.41
N ASP A 39 -1.14 -4.64 9.62
CA ASP A 39 -0.13 -4.58 10.69
C ASP A 39 1.15 -5.33 10.30
N LEU A 40 1.01 -6.52 9.75
CA LEU A 40 2.14 -7.31 9.27
C LEU A 40 2.96 -6.55 8.21
N ILE A 41 2.32 -5.77 7.37
CA ILE A 41 3.01 -5.01 6.31
C ILE A 41 3.64 -3.74 6.86
N GLU A 42 2.95 -2.97 7.70
CA GLU A 42 3.25 -1.56 7.96
C GLU A 42 3.70 -1.23 9.38
N LYS A 43 3.36 -2.03 10.39
CA LYS A 43 3.76 -1.77 11.80
C LYS A 43 5.28 -1.86 11.99
N PRO A 44 5.81 -1.30 13.07
CA PRO A 44 7.18 -1.59 13.49
C PRO A 44 7.43 -3.09 13.51
N MET A 45 8.59 -3.52 13.01
CA MET A 45 8.94 -4.93 12.76
C MET A 45 8.10 -5.62 11.68
N GLY A 46 7.22 -4.91 10.98
CA GLY A 46 6.53 -5.40 9.79
C GLY A 46 7.43 -5.49 8.56
N ILE A 47 6.88 -5.99 7.46
CA ILE A 47 7.65 -6.29 6.25
C ILE A 47 8.34 -5.05 5.70
N LEU A 48 7.65 -3.89 5.62
CA LEU A 48 8.24 -2.65 5.10
C LEU A 48 9.29 -2.09 6.05
N SER A 49 9.09 -2.21 7.36
CA SER A 49 10.06 -1.77 8.36
C SER A 49 11.36 -2.59 8.29
N ILE A 50 11.26 -3.92 8.15
CA ILE A 50 12.41 -4.81 8.00
C ILE A 50 13.13 -4.54 6.67
N LEU A 51 12.37 -4.29 5.58
CA LEU A 51 12.94 -3.93 4.29
C LEU A 51 13.74 -2.62 4.36
N GLU A 52 13.20 -1.62 5.03
CA GLU A 52 13.84 -0.33 5.23
C GLU A 52 15.13 -0.47 6.06
N GLU A 53 15.05 -1.21 7.16
CA GLU A 53 16.22 -1.52 8.00
C GLU A 53 17.32 -2.22 7.20
N GLU A 54 16.97 -3.29 6.45
CA GLU A 54 17.95 -4.02 5.63
C GLU A 54 18.58 -3.13 4.55
N CYS A 55 17.85 -2.16 4.01
CA CYS A 55 18.41 -1.20 3.06
C CYS A 55 19.56 -0.35 3.65
N MET A 56 19.55 -0.14 4.96
CA MET A 56 20.57 0.66 5.66
C MET A 56 21.83 -0.16 6.01
N PHE A 57 21.75 -1.48 6.02
CA PHE A 57 22.89 -2.31 6.35
C PHE A 57 23.81 -2.55 5.14
N PRO A 58 25.13 -2.26 5.25
CA PRO A 58 26.06 -2.34 4.12
C PRO A 58 26.22 -3.74 3.50
N LYS A 59 25.97 -4.79 4.28
CA LYS A 59 26.15 -6.20 3.87
C LYS A 59 24.82 -6.94 3.73
N ALA A 60 23.70 -6.24 3.68
CA ALA A 60 22.39 -6.86 3.54
C ALA A 60 22.23 -7.51 2.16
N THR A 61 21.61 -8.67 2.16
CA THR A 61 21.30 -9.46 0.97
C THR A 61 19.83 -9.87 0.98
N ASN A 62 19.32 -10.33 -0.16
CA ASN A 62 17.97 -10.89 -0.21
C ASN A 62 17.79 -12.06 0.78
N LEU A 63 18.87 -12.81 1.06
CA LEU A 63 18.85 -13.91 2.02
C LEU A 63 18.69 -13.40 3.45
N THR A 64 19.47 -12.41 3.87
CA THR A 64 19.36 -11.83 5.22
C THR A 64 18.00 -11.20 5.45
N PHE A 65 17.46 -10.54 4.44
CA PHE A 65 16.09 -10.01 4.48
C PHE A 65 15.05 -11.13 4.66
N LYS A 66 15.14 -12.20 3.88
CA LYS A 66 14.25 -13.36 4.02
C LYS A 66 14.33 -13.99 5.41
N GLU A 67 15.52 -14.20 5.92
CA GLU A 67 15.73 -14.79 7.25
C GLU A 67 15.09 -13.92 8.35
N LYS A 68 15.27 -12.60 8.30
CA LYS A 68 14.61 -11.69 9.22
C LYS A 68 13.09 -11.77 9.15
N LEU A 69 12.52 -11.80 7.94
CA LEU A 69 11.07 -11.98 7.77
C LEU A 69 10.58 -13.28 8.40
N TYR A 70 11.30 -14.37 8.17
CA TYR A 70 10.93 -15.69 8.71
C TYR A 70 11.03 -15.72 10.25
N ASN A 71 12.10 -15.21 10.81
CA ASN A 71 12.32 -15.19 12.26
C ASN A 71 11.29 -14.33 12.99
N ASN A 72 10.82 -13.26 12.35
CA ASN A 72 9.83 -12.36 12.96
C ASN A 72 8.37 -12.83 12.75
N HIS A 73 8.04 -13.46 11.63
CA HIS A 73 6.65 -13.64 11.23
C HIS A 73 6.21 -15.08 10.98
N LEU A 74 7.13 -15.99 10.61
CA LEU A 74 6.75 -17.37 10.32
C LEU A 74 6.27 -18.09 11.60
N GLY A 75 5.05 -18.62 11.56
CA GLY A 75 4.41 -19.26 12.71
C GLY A 75 3.88 -18.28 13.77
N LYS A 76 4.10 -16.97 13.61
CA LYS A 76 3.62 -15.92 14.53
C LYS A 76 2.45 -15.12 13.94
N SER A 77 2.47 -14.88 12.63
CA SER A 77 1.38 -14.19 11.94
C SER A 77 0.58 -15.18 11.08
N PRO A 78 -0.75 -15.21 11.19
CA PRO A 78 -1.60 -16.07 10.36
C PRO A 78 -1.63 -15.63 8.90
N ASN A 79 -1.14 -14.42 8.61
CA ASN A 79 -1.10 -13.86 7.25
C ASN A 79 0.24 -14.10 6.55
N PHE A 80 1.27 -14.62 7.26
CA PHE A 80 2.60 -14.87 6.71
C PHE A 80 2.88 -16.37 6.63
N GLY A 81 3.32 -16.84 5.47
CA GLY A 81 3.62 -18.26 5.27
C GLY A 81 4.73 -18.53 4.25
N LYS A 82 5.08 -19.79 4.13
CA LYS A 82 5.92 -20.27 3.05
C LYS A 82 5.13 -20.25 1.74
N PRO A 83 5.81 -20.11 0.57
CA PRO A 83 5.13 -20.19 -0.73
C PRO A 83 4.44 -21.55 -0.88
N ILE A 84 3.21 -21.54 -1.40
CA ILE A 84 2.50 -22.79 -1.70
C ILE A 84 3.05 -23.33 -3.02
N LYS A 85 3.64 -24.53 -3.00
CA LYS A 85 4.15 -25.20 -4.19
C LYS A 85 3.00 -25.51 -5.15
N GLY A 86 3.23 -25.28 -6.45
CA GLY A 86 2.25 -25.58 -7.49
C GLY A 86 1.28 -24.45 -7.84
N THR A 87 1.33 -23.32 -7.17
CA THR A 87 0.55 -22.13 -7.56
C THR A 87 1.26 -21.40 -8.70
N LYS A 88 0.51 -20.89 -9.68
CA LYS A 88 1.06 -20.09 -10.77
C LYS A 88 1.91 -18.93 -10.19
N GLY A 89 3.20 -18.86 -10.55
CA GLY A 89 4.13 -17.85 -10.02
C GLY A 89 4.86 -18.22 -8.72
N SER A 90 4.64 -19.42 -8.15
CA SER A 90 5.30 -19.84 -6.90
C SER A 90 6.70 -20.42 -7.08
N GLY A 91 7.15 -20.67 -8.31
CA GLY A 91 8.44 -21.35 -8.58
C GLY A 91 9.65 -20.65 -7.96
N ASP A 92 9.67 -19.32 -8.00
CA ASP A 92 10.74 -18.49 -7.45
C ASP A 92 10.30 -17.63 -6.27
N ALA A 93 9.15 -17.92 -5.67
CA ALA A 93 8.65 -17.15 -4.54
C ALA A 93 9.39 -17.49 -3.25
N HIS A 94 9.64 -16.48 -2.42
CA HIS A 94 10.36 -16.62 -1.16
C HIS A 94 9.43 -16.68 0.05
N PHE A 95 8.25 -16.03 -0.02
CA PHE A 95 7.22 -16.12 1.00
C PHE A 95 5.83 -15.90 0.39
N GLY A 96 4.79 -16.20 1.15
CA GLY A 96 3.40 -15.93 0.80
C GLY A 96 2.72 -15.01 1.83
N LEU A 97 1.88 -14.12 1.36
CA LEU A 97 1.00 -13.31 2.20
C LEU A 97 -0.45 -13.61 1.92
N LYS A 98 -1.23 -13.81 2.98
CA LYS A 98 -2.68 -13.93 2.89
C LYS A 98 -3.29 -12.54 2.93
N HIS A 99 -3.66 -12.02 1.76
CA HIS A 99 -4.41 -10.78 1.58
C HIS A 99 -5.92 -11.03 1.62
N TYR A 100 -6.71 -9.95 1.52
CA TYR A 100 -8.17 -10.03 1.45
C TYR A 100 -8.68 -10.85 0.25
N ALA A 101 -7.99 -10.80 -0.89
CA ALA A 101 -8.38 -11.49 -2.11
C ALA A 101 -7.77 -12.90 -2.25
N GLY A 102 -6.92 -13.32 -1.31
CA GLY A 102 -6.25 -14.62 -1.34
C GLY A 102 -4.77 -14.55 -1.01
N THR A 103 -4.09 -15.69 -1.09
CA THR A 103 -2.66 -15.78 -0.80
C THR A 103 -1.85 -15.44 -2.05
N VAL A 104 -0.96 -14.47 -1.91
CA VAL A 104 -0.06 -14.00 -2.97
C VAL A 104 1.36 -14.44 -2.66
N PRO A 105 2.03 -15.16 -3.59
CA PRO A 105 3.44 -15.49 -3.47
C PRO A 105 4.33 -14.30 -3.89
N TYR A 106 5.36 -14.00 -3.11
CA TYR A 106 6.28 -12.89 -3.34
C TYR A 106 7.71 -13.37 -3.61
N ASN A 107 8.30 -12.85 -4.68
CA ASN A 107 9.71 -12.97 -4.97
C ASN A 107 10.42 -11.68 -4.55
N ILE A 108 11.41 -11.79 -3.67
CA ILE A 108 12.12 -10.64 -3.09
C ILE A 108 13.42 -10.29 -3.82
N ASN A 109 13.69 -10.95 -4.93
CA ASN A 109 14.87 -10.61 -5.73
C ASN A 109 14.82 -9.12 -6.14
N SER A 110 15.93 -8.44 -5.94
CA SER A 110 16.08 -6.99 -6.18
C SER A 110 15.19 -6.07 -5.33
N TRP A 111 14.53 -6.55 -4.28
CA TRP A 111 13.71 -5.67 -3.42
C TRP A 111 14.56 -4.63 -2.70
N LEU A 112 15.72 -5.01 -2.19
CA LEU A 112 16.64 -4.09 -1.52
C LEU A 112 17.11 -2.97 -2.47
N GLU A 113 17.48 -3.35 -3.70
CA GLU A 113 17.93 -2.38 -4.71
C GLU A 113 16.81 -1.44 -5.13
N LYS A 114 15.64 -2.00 -5.47
CA LYS A 114 14.46 -1.22 -5.86
C LYS A 114 13.98 -0.29 -4.75
N ASN A 115 14.10 -0.73 -3.49
CA ASN A 115 13.67 0.08 -2.36
C ASN A 115 14.66 1.21 -2.04
N LYS A 116 15.93 1.02 -2.33
CA LYS A 116 16.93 2.08 -2.22
C LYS A 116 16.69 3.18 -3.24
N ASP A 117 16.31 2.81 -4.47
CA ASP A 117 16.11 3.72 -5.61
C ASP A 117 17.13 4.90 -5.61
N PRO A 118 18.44 4.63 -5.66
CA PRO A 118 19.42 5.66 -5.48
C PRO A 118 19.46 6.51 -6.75
N LEU A 119 18.85 7.68 -6.71
CA LEU A 119 19.26 8.74 -7.61
C LEU A 119 20.65 9.19 -7.15
N ASN A 120 21.62 9.10 -8.04
CA ASN A 120 22.97 9.58 -7.76
C ASN A 120 22.91 11.10 -7.51
N GLU A 121 23.42 11.56 -6.37
CA GLU A 121 23.40 12.98 -5.98
C GLU A 121 23.98 13.89 -7.06
N THR A 122 25.05 13.44 -7.72
CA THR A 122 25.67 14.18 -8.85
C THR A 122 24.71 14.32 -10.02
N VAL A 123 23.90 13.27 -10.32
CA VAL A 123 22.91 13.32 -11.39
C VAL A 123 21.79 14.30 -11.03
N VAL A 124 21.32 14.28 -9.79
CA VAL A 124 20.31 15.22 -9.29
C VAL A 124 20.84 16.65 -9.39
N GLU A 125 22.08 16.91 -8.99
CA GLU A 125 22.73 18.21 -9.09
C GLU A 125 22.81 18.70 -10.54
N ILE A 126 23.28 17.84 -11.45
CA ILE A 126 23.35 18.19 -12.88
C ILE A 126 21.96 18.51 -13.46
N LEU A 127 20.95 17.70 -13.10
CA LEU A 127 19.59 17.89 -13.60
C LEU A 127 18.93 19.13 -13.01
N SER A 128 19.23 19.51 -11.76
CA SER A 128 18.75 20.75 -11.16
C SER A 128 19.25 22.01 -11.89
N HIS A 129 20.42 21.94 -12.52
CA HIS A 129 21.00 23.01 -13.32
C HIS A 129 20.68 22.88 -14.83
N SER A 130 19.71 22.06 -15.19
CA SER A 130 19.31 21.89 -16.59
C SER A 130 18.86 23.20 -17.23
N LYS A 131 19.24 23.40 -18.49
CA LYS A 131 18.73 24.52 -19.30
C LYS A 131 17.24 24.40 -19.64
N GLU A 132 16.70 23.18 -19.60
CA GLU A 132 15.29 22.91 -19.74
C GLU A 132 14.56 23.21 -18.43
N GLY A 133 13.73 24.25 -18.39
CA GLY A 133 13.08 24.74 -17.18
C GLY A 133 12.23 23.65 -16.45
N LEU A 134 11.56 22.78 -17.21
CA LEU A 134 10.80 21.67 -16.63
C LEU A 134 11.71 20.68 -15.90
N VAL A 135 12.83 20.30 -16.52
CA VAL A 135 13.78 19.37 -15.91
C VAL A 135 14.40 20.00 -14.66
N GLY A 136 14.87 21.24 -14.74
CA GLY A 136 15.40 21.96 -13.58
C GLY A 136 14.42 21.99 -12.41
N SER A 137 13.16 22.33 -12.66
CA SER A 137 12.13 22.42 -11.62
C SER A 137 11.80 21.09 -10.93
N LEU A 138 11.93 19.95 -11.64
CA LEU A 138 11.67 18.62 -11.08
C LEU A 138 12.77 18.16 -10.09
N PHE A 139 13.98 18.66 -10.24
CA PHE A 139 15.14 18.27 -9.44
C PHE A 139 15.63 19.38 -8.50
N THR A 140 15.04 20.56 -8.53
CA THR A 140 15.28 21.59 -7.51
C THR A 140 14.58 21.19 -6.22
N ALA A 141 15.29 21.23 -5.10
CA ALA A 141 14.66 21.03 -3.80
C ALA A 141 13.55 22.07 -3.60
N PRO A 142 12.38 21.71 -3.06
CA PRO A 142 11.37 22.70 -2.74
C PRO A 142 11.99 23.75 -1.83
N GLU A 143 11.91 25.02 -2.22
CA GLU A 143 12.39 26.15 -1.46
C GLU A 143 11.80 26.05 -0.04
N ALA A 144 12.64 26.22 0.96
CA ALA A 144 12.23 26.26 2.34
C ALA A 144 11.17 27.36 2.50
N ASP A 145 10.08 27.02 3.14
CA ASP A 145 8.98 27.93 3.50
C ASP A 145 9.55 29.25 4.06
N GLU A 146 9.38 30.34 3.35
CA GLU A 146 9.93 31.66 3.69
C GLU A 146 9.42 32.20 5.04
N THR A 147 8.48 31.52 5.67
CA THR A 147 7.84 31.98 6.92
C THR A 147 8.62 31.71 8.19
N THR A 148 9.68 30.90 8.18
CA THR A 148 10.40 30.56 9.43
C THR A 148 11.89 30.87 9.45
N GLY A 149 12.48 31.41 8.39
CA GLY A 149 13.88 31.94 8.39
C GLY A 149 14.99 30.97 8.82
N LYS A 150 14.70 29.69 9.01
CA LYS A 150 15.67 28.65 9.36
C LYS A 150 15.86 27.69 8.20
N VAL A 151 16.89 27.95 7.40
CA VAL A 151 17.42 26.98 6.46
C VAL A 151 17.98 25.80 7.28
N HIS A 152 17.15 24.80 7.55
CA HIS A 152 17.65 23.51 7.96
C HIS A 152 18.32 22.85 6.74
N ARG A 153 19.58 23.21 6.50
CA ARG A 153 20.47 22.33 5.75
C ARG A 153 20.48 21.00 6.50
N LYS A 154 19.68 20.03 6.07
CA LYS A 154 19.83 18.64 6.49
C LYS A 154 21.22 18.20 6.03
N LYS A 155 22.20 18.32 6.92
CA LYS A 155 23.51 17.68 6.77
C LYS A 155 23.26 16.16 6.73
N GLY A 156 23.61 15.54 5.63
CA GLY A 156 23.37 14.13 5.37
C GLY A 156 21.98 13.95 4.76
N GLY A 157 21.93 13.75 3.44
CA GLY A 157 20.69 13.39 2.77
C GLY A 157 20.07 12.22 3.52
N SER A 158 18.95 12.46 4.19
CA SER A 158 18.16 11.37 4.76
C SER A 158 17.79 10.48 3.60
N PHE A 159 18.47 9.35 3.47
CA PHE A 159 18.19 8.36 2.46
C PHE A 159 16.74 7.90 2.68
N MET A 160 15.84 8.35 1.81
CA MET A 160 14.44 7.98 1.89
C MET A 160 14.20 6.81 0.94
N THR A 161 13.79 5.69 1.50
CA THR A 161 13.44 4.51 0.71
C THR A 161 12.11 4.70 -0.01
N VAL A 162 11.91 3.97 -1.10
CA VAL A 162 10.62 3.95 -1.84
C VAL A 162 9.47 3.53 -0.91
N SER A 163 9.69 2.52 -0.07
CA SER A 163 8.70 2.05 0.90
C SER A 163 8.35 3.11 1.94
N TYR A 164 9.31 3.90 2.40
CA TYR A 164 9.06 5.02 3.30
C TYR A 164 8.17 6.08 2.64
N MET A 165 8.54 6.52 1.43
CA MET A 165 7.76 7.52 0.68
C MET A 165 6.34 7.01 0.39
N HIS A 166 6.20 5.74 0.05
CA HIS A 166 4.89 5.11 -0.14
C HIS A 166 4.04 5.13 1.14
N LYS A 167 4.62 4.78 2.29
CA LYS A 167 3.92 4.85 3.59
C LYS A 167 3.44 6.26 3.89
N GLU A 168 4.28 7.27 3.70
CA GLU A 168 3.92 8.67 3.93
C GLU A 168 2.79 9.13 3.00
N SER A 169 2.88 8.80 1.71
CA SER A 169 1.85 9.14 0.73
C SER A 169 0.52 8.45 1.06
N LEU A 170 0.58 7.17 1.45
CA LEU A 170 -0.60 6.42 1.86
C LEU A 170 -1.22 6.97 3.16
N ASN A 171 -0.39 7.38 4.13
CA ASN A 171 -0.87 8.03 5.35
C ASN A 171 -1.61 9.34 5.05
N LYS A 172 -1.07 10.17 4.16
CA LYS A 172 -1.74 11.41 3.71
C LYS A 172 -3.07 11.11 3.02
N LEU A 173 -3.08 10.12 2.10
CA LEU A 173 -4.31 9.70 1.43
C LEU A 173 -5.36 9.24 2.44
N MET A 174 -5.01 8.35 3.36
CA MET A 174 -5.94 7.85 4.37
C MET A 174 -6.46 8.98 5.27
N LYS A 175 -5.59 9.92 5.68
CA LYS A 175 -6.00 11.09 6.45
C LYS A 175 -7.05 11.92 5.70
N ASN A 176 -6.84 12.15 4.40
CA ASN A 176 -7.80 12.87 3.57
C ASN A 176 -9.13 12.12 3.46
N LEU A 177 -9.09 10.80 3.23
CA LEU A 177 -10.30 9.97 3.15
C LEU A 177 -11.11 10.00 4.46
N TYR A 178 -10.45 9.92 5.62
CA TYR A 178 -11.12 9.99 6.92
C TYR A 178 -11.65 11.40 7.27
N SER A 179 -11.11 12.45 6.65
CA SER A 179 -11.57 13.83 6.86
C SER A 179 -12.72 14.24 5.92
N THR A 180 -13.04 13.42 4.93
CA THR A 180 -14.10 13.68 3.95
C THR A 180 -15.26 12.71 4.13
N HIS A 181 -16.42 13.05 3.57
CA HIS A 181 -17.55 12.13 3.53
C HIS A 181 -17.46 11.25 2.29
N PRO A 182 -17.29 9.92 2.42
CA PRO A 182 -17.13 9.04 1.28
C PRO A 182 -18.45 8.76 0.57
N HIS A 183 -18.41 8.70 -0.76
CA HIS A 183 -19.49 8.25 -1.60
C HIS A 183 -18.99 7.07 -2.45
N PHE A 184 -19.64 5.91 -2.29
CA PHE A 184 -19.29 4.71 -3.03
C PHE A 184 -20.24 4.55 -4.22
N VAL A 185 -19.68 4.63 -5.43
CA VAL A 185 -20.45 4.50 -6.68
C VAL A 185 -19.96 3.23 -7.40
N ARG A 186 -20.91 2.34 -7.71
CA ARG A 186 -20.66 1.15 -8.52
C ARG A 186 -21.34 1.31 -9.87
N CYS A 187 -20.56 1.24 -10.94
CA CYS A 187 -21.08 1.27 -12.30
C CYS A 187 -21.48 -0.12 -12.73
N ILE A 188 -22.72 -0.25 -13.17
CA ILE A 188 -23.23 -1.51 -13.76
C ILE A 188 -22.91 -1.53 -15.25
N ILE A 189 -22.28 -2.59 -15.71
CA ILE A 189 -21.96 -2.80 -17.12
C ILE A 189 -23.23 -3.33 -17.81
N PRO A 190 -23.83 -2.59 -18.77
CA PRO A 190 -25.06 -3.02 -19.40
C PRO A 190 -24.89 -4.19 -20.37
N ASN A 191 -23.72 -4.34 -20.99
CA ASN A 191 -23.35 -5.44 -21.89
C ASN A 191 -21.83 -5.54 -22.02
N GLU A 192 -21.34 -6.71 -22.43
CA GLU A 192 -19.89 -6.95 -22.65
C GLU A 192 -19.39 -6.46 -24.01
N PHE A 193 -20.29 -6.16 -24.94
CA PHE A 193 -19.95 -5.76 -26.30
C PHE A 193 -19.63 -4.26 -26.46
N LYS A 194 -19.80 -3.48 -25.38
CA LYS A 194 -19.65 -2.01 -25.35
C LYS A 194 -20.55 -1.31 -26.39
N GLN A 195 -21.71 -1.89 -26.67
CA GLN A 195 -22.69 -1.31 -27.59
C GLN A 195 -23.67 -0.39 -26.86
N PRO A 196 -23.88 0.83 -27.34
CA PRO A 196 -24.88 1.73 -26.78
C PRO A 196 -26.31 1.22 -27.05
N GLY A 197 -27.20 1.41 -26.08
CA GLY A 197 -28.62 1.02 -26.21
C GLY A 197 -28.90 -0.48 -26.07
N LEU A 198 -27.92 -1.31 -25.91
CA LEU A 198 -28.06 -2.74 -25.64
C LEU A 198 -27.96 -3.02 -24.14
N ILE A 199 -28.97 -3.68 -23.56
CA ILE A 199 -28.97 -4.13 -22.18
C ILE A 199 -29.07 -5.66 -22.15
N ASP A 200 -28.06 -6.31 -21.57
CA ASP A 200 -28.10 -7.71 -21.20
C ASP A 200 -28.71 -7.82 -19.79
N ALA A 201 -30.00 -8.15 -19.74
CA ALA A 201 -30.74 -8.19 -18.48
C ALA A 201 -30.18 -9.21 -17.49
N HIS A 202 -29.67 -10.35 -17.97
CA HIS A 202 -29.07 -11.37 -17.11
C HIS A 202 -27.78 -10.88 -16.46
N LEU A 203 -26.91 -10.27 -17.26
CA LEU A 203 -25.65 -9.68 -16.78
C LEU A 203 -25.92 -8.56 -15.76
N VAL A 204 -26.90 -7.71 -16.02
CA VAL A 204 -27.26 -6.59 -15.11
C VAL A 204 -27.84 -7.14 -13.80
N LEU A 205 -28.76 -8.09 -13.85
CA LEU A 205 -29.33 -8.71 -12.64
C LEU A 205 -28.27 -9.40 -11.78
N HIS A 206 -27.32 -10.08 -12.40
CA HIS A 206 -26.21 -10.73 -11.68
C HIS A 206 -25.31 -9.72 -10.96
N GLN A 207 -25.15 -8.51 -11.50
CA GLN A 207 -24.35 -7.45 -10.86
C GLN A 207 -25.13 -6.73 -9.73
N LEU A 208 -26.46 -6.81 -9.72
CA LEU A 208 -27.31 -6.21 -8.69
C LEU A 208 -27.55 -7.13 -7.48
N GLN A 209 -27.24 -8.40 -7.56
CA GLN A 209 -27.27 -9.36 -6.46
C GLN A 209 -26.01 -9.26 -5.59
#